data_59709b2ee081f856f81ce4ccc122b80c
#
_entry.id   59709b2ee081f856f81ce4ccc122b80c
#
_cell.length_a   1.000
_cell.length_b   1.000
_cell.length_c   1.000
_cell.angle_alpha   90.00
_cell.angle_beta   90.00
_cell.angle_gamma   90.00
#
_symmetry.space_group_name_H-M   'P 1'
#
loop_
_entity.id
_entity.type
_entity.pdbx_description
1 polymer ?
#
loop_
_entity_poly.entity_id
_entity_poly.type
_entity_poly.pdbx_seq_one_letter_code
_entity_poly.pdbx_strand_id
1 'polypeptide(L)'
;MILTSDTPINRLGIFFFYDAQGVVDDYVLKLLDGFMPHFSDLTIVCNGKLNDAGREKLLRYTSKLIVRENKGFDVWAYKTALDSYGWHKLEQFDEIVLFNATIMGPVYPFSEMFEAMSKRDLDFWGITKFHRVEHDPFGRSPYPYLPEHIQSHFHAYRKSLHTSQAFRDYWDSIPPINDYYDSVGLHESLFTKRFADKGFKWDVYVDTSDLEGFTYGPITYAAKRLVAEKRCPIFKRRSFFHGYRDVMTQAVGNAALDLYEYLRDHTDYDVDLIWQNALRTMNVADLMKNLHLDYVLPQSLSVPLPEGKKIALAIHVYYMDLLESTFHYIQSMPEGCDIIITVGSEANAGIVREYCKQFPYNFDVRVIENRGRDVSALLVGCGEDLFQYDYVCFAHDKKVTQLSPQSIGDGFAYKCFENILASKEYVSNVIDLFERNPRLGIAMPTPPNHASYFPGYTFPWGPNFPGTKDFLEQTLNMHVPLNADKEPVAPMGTMFWFRPEAFRGLLDHGWEYTDFPPEPNKVDGTLLHFIERAYGYVPQANGYYPAYIFSDRYARIEITNLSYELREVVKVITVPWIREDLQQTCIAIAEGKRFRNTLLRVMKNVAKHVPVLGPALVKLHRKQLGINEDE
;
A
#
# COMPACT_ATOMS: atom_id res chain seq x y z
N MET A 1 -12.57 8.35 -39.32
CA MET A 1 -13.07 7.11 -39.97
C MET A 1 -14.05 6.41 -39.03
N ILE A 2 -15.25 6.05 -39.51
CA ILE A 2 -16.25 5.27 -38.76
C ILE A 2 -16.01 3.79 -39.07
N LEU A 3 -16.07 2.90 -38.05
CA LEU A 3 -15.84 1.46 -38.22
C LEU A 3 -17.14 0.63 -38.16
N THR A 4 -18.27 1.19 -38.52
CA THR A 4 -19.53 0.45 -38.61
C THR A 4 -19.61 -0.24 -39.95
N SER A 5 -19.45 -1.57 -40.02
CA SER A 5 -19.67 -2.39 -41.20
C SER A 5 -20.38 -3.69 -40.81
N ASP A 6 -21.04 -4.32 -41.75
CA ASP A 6 -21.68 -5.64 -41.60
C ASP A 6 -20.62 -6.76 -41.47
N THR A 7 -19.35 -6.43 -41.62
CA THR A 7 -18.22 -7.36 -41.42
C THR A 7 -17.52 -7.12 -40.09
N PRO A 8 -17.04 -8.18 -39.43
CA PRO A 8 -16.24 -8.04 -38.21
C PRO A 8 -15.01 -7.14 -38.43
N ILE A 9 -14.78 -6.21 -37.52
CA ILE A 9 -13.65 -5.29 -37.57
C ILE A 9 -12.35 -6.08 -37.32
N ASN A 10 -11.40 -5.98 -38.25
CA ASN A 10 -10.09 -6.66 -38.14
C ASN A 10 -9.16 -5.86 -37.24
N ARG A 11 -9.06 -6.25 -35.95
CA ARG A 11 -8.22 -5.57 -34.94
C ARG A 11 -7.01 -6.38 -34.57
N LEU A 12 -5.84 -5.72 -34.53
CA LEU A 12 -4.62 -6.24 -33.93
C LEU A 12 -4.47 -5.71 -32.50
N GLY A 13 -4.40 -6.60 -31.51
CA GLY A 13 -3.98 -6.25 -30.15
C GLY A 13 -2.46 -6.40 -29.99
N ILE A 14 -1.81 -5.43 -29.36
CA ILE A 14 -0.42 -5.52 -28.91
C ILE A 14 -0.41 -5.26 -27.42
N PHE A 15 -0.14 -6.29 -26.64
CA PHE A 15 -0.13 -6.24 -25.19
C PHE A 15 1.30 -6.17 -24.67
N PHE A 16 1.59 -5.16 -23.86
CA PHE A 16 2.86 -5.06 -23.15
C PHE A 16 2.73 -5.56 -21.71
N PHE A 17 3.65 -6.46 -21.34
CA PHE A 17 3.75 -7.03 -20.01
C PHE A 17 5.16 -6.85 -19.43
N TYR A 18 5.20 -6.49 -18.15
CA TYR A 18 6.41 -6.47 -17.33
C TYR A 18 6.11 -6.83 -15.89
N ASP A 19 6.88 -7.77 -15.36
CA ASP A 19 6.93 -8.09 -13.94
C ASP A 19 8.38 -8.37 -13.54
N ALA A 20 8.85 -7.86 -12.40
CA ALA A 20 10.25 -7.99 -11.99
C ALA A 20 10.68 -9.45 -11.74
N GLN A 21 9.75 -10.31 -11.34
CA GLN A 21 9.96 -11.74 -11.10
C GLN A 21 9.51 -12.60 -12.29
N GLY A 22 8.84 -12.01 -13.28
CA GLY A 22 8.28 -12.72 -14.44
C GLY A 22 7.02 -13.52 -14.14
N VAL A 23 6.28 -13.12 -13.11
CA VAL A 23 5.03 -13.76 -12.68
C VAL A 23 3.84 -13.09 -13.37
N VAL A 24 2.96 -13.89 -13.98
CA VAL A 24 1.69 -13.43 -14.56
C VAL A 24 0.58 -13.68 -13.56
N ASP A 25 0.13 -12.62 -12.88
CA ASP A 25 -0.98 -12.66 -11.93
C ASP A 25 -2.33 -12.75 -12.67
N ASP A 26 -3.36 -13.21 -11.95
CA ASP A 26 -4.65 -13.54 -12.57
C ASP A 26 -5.43 -12.31 -13.06
N TYR A 27 -5.15 -11.10 -12.53
CA TYR A 27 -5.72 -9.87 -13.11
C TYR A 27 -5.32 -9.64 -14.57
N VAL A 28 -4.12 -10.10 -14.98
CA VAL A 28 -3.65 -10.03 -16.37
C VAL A 28 -4.50 -10.94 -17.26
N LEU A 29 -4.83 -12.14 -16.76
CA LEU A 29 -5.68 -13.09 -17.49
C LEU A 29 -7.11 -12.52 -17.63
N LYS A 30 -7.69 -11.99 -16.56
CA LYS A 30 -9.00 -11.32 -16.60
C LYS A 30 -9.03 -10.16 -17.59
N LEU A 31 -7.95 -9.37 -17.64
CA LEU A 31 -7.83 -8.27 -18.60
C LEU A 31 -7.77 -8.80 -20.05
N LEU A 32 -6.96 -9.82 -20.32
CA LEU A 32 -6.85 -10.45 -21.62
C LEU A 32 -8.14 -11.14 -22.04
N ASP A 33 -8.82 -11.87 -21.15
CA ASP A 33 -10.12 -12.49 -21.41
C ASP A 33 -11.16 -11.46 -21.87
N GLY A 34 -11.15 -10.26 -21.24
CA GLY A 34 -12.02 -9.18 -21.63
C GLY A 34 -11.73 -8.59 -23.02
N PHE A 35 -10.45 -8.52 -23.41
CA PHE A 35 -10.04 -7.93 -24.69
C PHE A 35 -10.09 -8.92 -25.85
N MET A 36 -9.84 -10.20 -25.64
CA MET A 36 -9.73 -11.22 -26.70
C MET A 36 -10.92 -11.25 -27.67
N PRO A 37 -12.19 -11.13 -27.24
CA PRO A 37 -13.32 -11.13 -28.16
C PRO A 37 -13.31 -10.01 -29.21
N HIS A 38 -12.47 -8.99 -29.01
CA HIS A 38 -12.40 -7.81 -29.87
C HIS A 38 -11.20 -7.82 -30.82
N PHE A 39 -10.31 -8.82 -30.71
CA PHE A 39 -9.09 -8.93 -31.52
C PHE A 39 -9.17 -10.10 -32.48
N SER A 40 -8.76 -9.88 -33.73
CA SER A 40 -8.53 -10.93 -34.72
C SER A 40 -7.11 -11.50 -34.63
N ASP A 41 -6.19 -10.74 -34.06
CA ASP A 41 -4.80 -11.15 -33.82
C ASP A 41 -4.27 -10.47 -32.55
N LEU A 42 -3.41 -11.16 -31.83
CA LEU A 42 -2.78 -10.64 -30.61
C LEU A 42 -1.28 -10.95 -30.61
N THR A 43 -0.47 -9.94 -30.30
CA THR A 43 0.95 -10.11 -29.97
C THR A 43 1.20 -9.66 -28.55
N ILE A 44 1.89 -10.47 -27.78
CA ILE A 44 2.31 -10.14 -26.41
C ILE A 44 3.81 -9.88 -26.39
N VAL A 45 4.21 -8.73 -25.85
CA VAL A 45 5.61 -8.38 -25.64
C VAL A 45 5.90 -8.32 -24.14
N CYS A 46 6.80 -9.18 -23.69
CA CYS A 46 7.26 -9.21 -22.31
C CYS A 46 8.67 -8.62 -22.21
N ASN A 47 8.85 -7.58 -21.40
CA ASN A 47 10.19 -7.09 -21.06
C ASN A 47 10.76 -7.85 -19.85
N GLY A 48 12.03 -8.22 -19.91
CA GLY A 48 12.77 -8.85 -18.82
C GLY A 48 12.43 -10.32 -18.63
N LYS A 49 12.15 -10.71 -17.40
CA LYS A 49 11.90 -12.10 -17.04
C LYS A 49 10.46 -12.53 -17.37
N LEU A 50 10.30 -13.80 -17.65
CA LEU A 50 9.02 -14.49 -17.73
C LEU A 50 9.25 -15.92 -17.27
N ASN A 51 8.65 -16.32 -16.16
CA ASN A 51 8.77 -17.68 -15.65
C ASN A 51 7.92 -18.67 -16.48
N ASP A 52 8.16 -19.96 -16.31
CA ASP A 52 7.51 -20.99 -17.14
C ASP A 52 5.99 -20.99 -16.98
N ALA A 53 5.49 -20.84 -15.75
CA ALA A 53 4.05 -20.77 -15.48
C ALA A 53 3.41 -19.52 -16.12
N GLY A 54 4.09 -18.37 -16.05
CA GLY A 54 3.64 -17.13 -16.70
C GLY A 54 3.65 -17.27 -18.23
N ARG A 55 4.68 -17.92 -18.79
CA ARG A 55 4.74 -18.22 -20.22
C ARG A 55 3.59 -19.12 -20.67
N GLU A 56 3.30 -20.17 -19.93
CA GLU A 56 2.18 -21.07 -20.22
C GLU A 56 0.85 -20.33 -20.20
N LYS A 57 0.62 -19.49 -19.18
CA LYS A 57 -0.57 -18.66 -19.08
C LYS A 57 -0.75 -17.75 -20.31
N LEU A 58 0.31 -17.05 -20.77
CA LEU A 58 0.22 -16.13 -21.90
C LEU A 58 0.10 -16.84 -23.25
N LEU A 59 0.69 -18.00 -23.42
CA LEU A 59 0.59 -18.81 -24.65
C LEU A 59 -0.82 -19.36 -24.90
N ARG A 60 -1.73 -19.31 -23.92
CA ARG A 60 -3.16 -19.64 -24.14
C ARG A 60 -3.88 -18.62 -25.04
N TYR A 61 -3.36 -17.40 -25.08
CA TYR A 61 -3.98 -16.30 -25.82
C TYR A 61 -3.37 -16.11 -27.22
N THR A 62 -2.08 -16.39 -27.38
CA THR A 62 -1.38 -16.24 -28.66
C THR A 62 -0.08 -17.02 -28.72
N SER A 63 0.27 -17.50 -29.90
CA SER A 63 1.62 -18.03 -30.18
C SER A 63 2.65 -16.93 -30.45
N LYS A 64 2.21 -15.66 -30.62
CA LYS A 64 3.09 -14.51 -30.88
C LYS A 64 3.52 -13.85 -29.59
N LEU A 65 4.37 -14.55 -28.83
CA LEU A 65 4.94 -14.08 -27.57
C LEU A 65 6.42 -13.71 -27.78
N ILE A 66 6.74 -12.44 -27.62
CA ILE A 66 8.09 -11.89 -27.74
C ILE A 66 8.60 -11.59 -26.32
N VAL A 67 9.69 -12.23 -25.89
CA VAL A 67 10.38 -11.90 -24.64
C VAL A 67 11.67 -11.18 -25.01
N ARG A 68 11.88 -9.98 -24.46
CA ARG A 68 13.02 -9.12 -24.77
C ARG A 68 13.65 -8.52 -23.52
N GLU A 69 14.84 -7.95 -23.67
CA GLU A 69 15.50 -7.23 -22.59
C GLU A 69 14.63 -6.08 -22.08
N ASN A 70 14.66 -5.83 -20.76
CA ASN A 70 13.90 -4.74 -20.15
C ASN A 70 14.57 -3.39 -20.42
N LYS A 71 14.37 -2.87 -21.63
CA LYS A 71 14.83 -1.56 -22.07
C LYS A 71 13.73 -0.82 -22.83
N GLY A 72 13.65 0.50 -22.62
CA GLY A 72 12.76 1.38 -23.39
C GLY A 72 11.28 1.26 -23.04
N PHE A 73 10.94 0.69 -21.87
CA PHE A 73 9.60 0.59 -21.32
C PHE A 73 8.58 -0.05 -22.29
N ASP A 74 7.33 0.35 -22.23
CA ASP A 74 6.26 -0.05 -23.14
C ASP A 74 6.47 0.49 -24.56
N VAL A 75 7.04 1.67 -24.70
CA VAL A 75 7.29 2.34 -25.97
C VAL A 75 8.10 1.45 -26.93
N TRP A 76 9.25 0.97 -26.47
CA TRP A 76 10.10 0.09 -27.30
C TRP A 76 9.55 -1.34 -27.42
N ALA A 77 8.73 -1.78 -26.47
CA ALA A 77 8.01 -3.03 -26.60
C ALA A 77 6.98 -2.96 -27.74
N TYR A 78 6.20 -1.89 -27.81
CA TYR A 78 5.27 -1.63 -28.90
C TYR A 78 6.00 -1.51 -30.24
N LYS A 79 7.09 -0.74 -30.29
CA LYS A 79 7.92 -0.67 -31.49
C LYS A 79 8.39 -2.05 -31.96
N THR A 80 8.89 -2.87 -31.05
CA THR A 80 9.34 -4.24 -31.37
C THR A 80 8.22 -5.08 -31.99
N ALA A 81 7.00 -4.99 -31.48
CA ALA A 81 5.86 -5.68 -32.05
C ALA A 81 5.50 -5.15 -33.44
N LEU A 82 5.41 -3.82 -33.62
CA LEU A 82 5.12 -3.19 -34.91
C LEU A 82 6.18 -3.58 -35.96
N ASP A 83 7.45 -3.53 -35.62
CA ASP A 83 8.55 -3.93 -36.51
C ASP A 83 8.48 -5.40 -36.89
N SER A 84 8.01 -6.30 -36.00
CA SER A 84 7.86 -7.73 -36.27
C SER A 84 6.80 -8.04 -37.33
N TYR A 85 5.80 -7.19 -37.46
CA TYR A 85 4.80 -7.28 -38.55
C TYR A 85 5.32 -6.65 -39.85
N GLY A 86 6.01 -5.52 -39.75
CA GLY A 86 6.32 -4.64 -40.87
C GLY A 86 5.13 -3.87 -41.41
N TRP A 87 5.38 -2.66 -41.89
CA TRP A 87 4.32 -1.71 -42.28
C TRP A 87 3.29 -2.27 -43.27
N HIS A 88 3.74 -3.02 -44.29
CA HIS A 88 2.85 -3.61 -45.29
C HIS A 88 1.81 -4.58 -44.68
N LYS A 89 2.21 -5.40 -43.71
CA LYS A 89 1.29 -6.34 -43.07
C LYS A 89 0.33 -5.64 -42.09
N LEU A 90 0.78 -4.55 -41.48
CA LEU A 90 -0.07 -3.75 -40.58
C LEU A 90 -1.22 -3.07 -41.34
N GLU A 91 -1.09 -2.76 -42.63
CA GLU A 91 -2.12 -2.15 -43.45
C GLU A 91 -3.42 -2.98 -43.60
N GLN A 92 -3.34 -4.29 -43.33
CA GLN A 92 -4.52 -5.17 -43.40
C GLN A 92 -5.49 -4.99 -42.24
N PHE A 93 -5.06 -4.42 -41.12
CA PHE A 93 -5.90 -4.21 -39.96
C PHE A 93 -6.68 -2.91 -40.07
N ASP A 94 -7.94 -2.93 -39.60
CA ASP A 94 -8.79 -1.74 -39.52
C ASP A 94 -8.41 -0.85 -38.35
N GLU A 95 -7.92 -1.48 -37.25
CA GLU A 95 -7.52 -0.82 -36.03
C GLU A 95 -6.37 -1.61 -35.34
N ILE A 96 -5.37 -0.90 -34.82
CA ILE A 96 -4.29 -1.44 -34.00
C ILE A 96 -4.47 -0.91 -32.59
N VAL A 97 -4.50 -1.80 -31.60
CA VAL A 97 -4.69 -1.45 -30.19
C VAL A 97 -3.42 -1.79 -29.41
N LEU A 98 -2.80 -0.77 -28.80
CA LEU A 98 -1.70 -0.92 -27.85
C LEU A 98 -2.24 -0.80 -26.43
N PHE A 99 -1.92 -1.77 -25.58
CA PHE A 99 -2.34 -1.72 -24.18
C PHE A 99 -1.35 -2.45 -23.28
N ASN A 100 -1.40 -2.17 -21.96
CA ASN A 100 -0.41 -2.71 -21.04
C ASN A 100 -0.99 -3.16 -19.69
N ALA A 101 -0.20 -3.90 -18.93
CA ALA A 101 -0.55 -4.47 -17.61
C ALA A 101 -0.56 -3.45 -16.46
N THR A 102 -0.54 -2.13 -16.73
CA THR A 102 -0.66 -1.12 -15.66
C THR A 102 -2.09 -0.81 -15.28
N ILE A 103 -3.06 -1.35 -16.01
CA ILE A 103 -4.49 -1.26 -15.76
C ILE A 103 -5.06 -2.58 -15.29
N MET A 104 -6.13 -2.51 -14.53
CA MET A 104 -6.97 -3.63 -14.12
C MET A 104 -8.38 -3.44 -14.66
N GLY A 105 -9.08 -4.53 -14.91
CA GLY A 105 -10.42 -4.58 -15.53
C GLY A 105 -10.64 -5.93 -16.21
N PRO A 106 -11.75 -6.09 -16.97
CA PRO A 106 -12.83 -5.13 -17.10
C PRO A 106 -13.74 -5.05 -15.85
N VAL A 107 -14.13 -3.84 -15.49
CA VAL A 107 -15.23 -3.59 -14.53
C VAL A 107 -16.58 -3.64 -15.24
N TYR A 108 -16.61 -3.13 -16.47
CA TYR A 108 -17.73 -3.21 -17.39
C TYR A 108 -17.28 -3.83 -18.71
N PRO A 109 -18.15 -4.53 -19.47
CA PRO A 109 -17.77 -5.19 -20.72
C PRO A 109 -17.05 -4.24 -21.69
N PHE A 110 -15.89 -4.62 -22.22
CA PHE A 110 -15.16 -3.82 -23.21
C PHE A 110 -15.95 -3.64 -24.53
N SER A 111 -16.93 -4.51 -24.80
CA SER A 111 -17.84 -4.35 -25.94
C SER A 111 -18.53 -2.99 -25.95
N GLU A 112 -18.99 -2.49 -24.80
CA GLU A 112 -19.63 -1.17 -24.69
C GLU A 112 -18.69 -0.05 -25.20
N MET A 113 -17.42 -0.12 -24.80
CA MET A 113 -16.41 0.84 -25.23
C MET A 113 -16.09 0.74 -26.72
N PHE A 114 -15.82 -0.46 -27.22
CA PHE A 114 -15.50 -0.65 -28.63
C PHE A 114 -16.68 -0.28 -29.54
N GLU A 115 -17.92 -0.62 -29.19
CA GLU A 115 -19.11 -0.24 -29.92
C GLU A 115 -19.33 1.27 -29.93
N ALA A 116 -19.17 1.94 -28.80
CA ALA A 116 -19.32 3.39 -28.72
C ALA A 116 -18.29 4.12 -29.58
N MET A 117 -17.04 3.67 -29.51
CA MET A 117 -15.94 4.33 -30.21
C MET A 117 -15.95 4.01 -31.71
N SER A 118 -16.44 2.83 -32.15
CA SER A 118 -16.55 2.50 -33.57
C SER A 118 -17.48 3.43 -34.34
N LYS A 119 -18.47 4.01 -33.67
CA LYS A 119 -19.48 4.95 -34.26
C LYS A 119 -18.96 6.38 -34.38
N ARG A 120 -17.84 6.76 -33.74
CA ARG A 120 -17.28 8.11 -33.82
C ARG A 120 -16.32 8.23 -35.01
N ASP A 121 -16.31 9.38 -35.67
CA ASP A 121 -15.38 9.66 -36.78
C ASP A 121 -14.03 10.13 -36.23
N LEU A 122 -13.11 9.20 -35.99
CA LEU A 122 -11.82 9.41 -35.38
C LEU A 122 -10.70 8.74 -36.18
N ASP A 123 -9.47 9.13 -35.93
CA ASP A 123 -8.28 8.49 -36.47
C ASP A 123 -7.52 7.70 -35.38
N PHE A 124 -7.65 8.14 -34.11
CA PHE A 124 -7.16 7.40 -32.95
C PHE A 124 -7.94 7.77 -31.70
N TRP A 125 -7.88 6.89 -30.71
CA TRP A 125 -8.60 7.11 -29.47
C TRP A 125 -7.97 6.36 -28.28
N GLY A 126 -8.37 6.74 -27.05
CA GLY A 126 -7.98 6.09 -25.82
C GLY A 126 -9.14 5.91 -24.86
N ILE A 127 -8.86 5.31 -23.69
CA ILE A 127 -9.89 5.16 -22.66
C ILE A 127 -10.01 6.46 -21.85
N THR A 128 -8.90 7.00 -21.38
CA THR A 128 -8.84 8.22 -20.57
C THR A 128 -7.76 9.17 -21.07
N LYS A 129 -7.90 10.44 -20.70
CA LYS A 129 -6.89 11.48 -20.98
C LYS A 129 -6.31 12.05 -19.68
N PHE A 130 -5.10 12.57 -19.79
CA PHE A 130 -4.48 13.43 -18.81
C PHE A 130 -4.72 14.88 -19.24
N HIS A 131 -5.14 15.73 -18.30
CA HIS A 131 -5.43 17.14 -18.61
C HIS A 131 -4.14 17.95 -18.78
N ARG A 132 -4.24 19.07 -19.46
CA ARG A 132 -3.14 20.00 -19.65
C ARG A 132 -2.61 20.52 -18.31
N VAL A 133 -1.28 20.58 -18.17
CA VAL A 133 -0.59 21.22 -17.04
C VAL A 133 0.21 22.43 -17.56
N GLU A 134 0.08 23.59 -16.92
CA GLU A 134 0.65 24.85 -17.41
C GLU A 134 2.19 24.97 -17.28
N HIS A 135 2.85 23.90 -16.87
CA HIS A 135 4.32 23.76 -16.86
C HIS A 135 4.69 22.33 -17.26
N ASP A 136 5.94 22.11 -17.66
CA ASP A 136 6.46 20.76 -17.91
C ASP A 136 7.10 20.19 -16.63
N PRO A 137 6.43 19.27 -15.91
CA PRO A 137 6.98 18.67 -14.69
C PRO A 137 8.13 17.68 -14.96
N PHE A 138 8.32 17.24 -16.20
CA PHE A 138 9.33 16.25 -16.59
C PHE A 138 10.58 16.88 -17.19
N GLY A 139 10.51 18.16 -17.65
CA GLY A 139 11.63 18.84 -18.30
C GLY A 139 12.05 18.20 -19.63
N ARG A 140 11.11 17.55 -20.32
CA ARG A 140 11.36 16.81 -21.57
C ARG A 140 10.52 17.32 -22.75
N SER A 141 9.44 18.06 -22.48
CA SER A 141 8.56 18.59 -23.51
C SER A 141 9.24 19.70 -24.30
N PRO A 142 9.03 19.78 -25.64
CA PRO A 142 9.44 20.93 -26.43
C PRO A 142 8.54 22.17 -26.18
N TYR A 143 7.45 21.99 -25.41
CA TYR A 143 6.52 23.05 -25.04
C TYR A 143 6.79 23.51 -23.60
N PRO A 144 6.48 24.78 -23.22
CA PRO A 144 6.60 25.25 -21.84
C PRO A 144 5.51 24.67 -20.92
N TYR A 145 4.68 23.77 -21.40
CA TYR A 145 3.57 23.11 -20.71
C TYR A 145 3.50 21.62 -21.08
N LEU A 146 2.80 20.84 -20.29
CA LEU A 146 2.47 19.47 -20.62
C LEU A 146 1.13 19.46 -21.38
N PRO A 147 1.10 18.99 -22.65
CA PRO A 147 -0.15 18.93 -23.41
C PRO A 147 -1.17 17.97 -22.81
N GLU A 148 -2.45 18.25 -23.03
CA GLU A 148 -3.50 17.25 -22.86
C GLU A 148 -3.22 16.07 -23.79
N HIS A 149 -3.39 14.83 -23.28
CA HIS A 149 -3.03 13.65 -24.06
C HIS A 149 -3.78 12.39 -23.60
N ILE A 150 -3.95 11.46 -24.54
CA ILE A 150 -4.38 10.10 -24.24
C ILE A 150 -3.27 9.40 -23.44
N GLN A 151 -3.66 8.68 -22.40
CA GLN A 151 -2.69 7.97 -21.54
C GLN A 151 -2.25 6.65 -22.17
N SER A 152 -0.95 6.33 -22.10
CA SER A 152 -0.29 5.22 -22.80
C SER A 152 -0.76 3.82 -22.41
N HIS A 153 -1.55 3.68 -21.34
CA HIS A 153 -2.07 2.37 -20.96
C HIS A 153 -3.05 1.74 -21.96
N PHE A 154 -3.63 2.57 -22.86
CA PHE A 154 -4.47 2.10 -23.95
C PHE A 154 -4.52 3.15 -25.08
N HIS A 155 -4.13 2.75 -26.28
CA HIS A 155 -4.25 3.53 -27.52
C HIS A 155 -4.83 2.65 -28.62
N ALA A 156 -5.79 3.15 -29.37
CA ALA A 156 -6.32 2.50 -30.56
C ALA A 156 -6.09 3.41 -31.78
N TYR A 157 -5.43 2.88 -32.79
CA TYR A 157 -5.05 3.57 -34.02
C TYR A 157 -5.81 3.01 -35.21
N ARG A 158 -6.62 3.81 -35.86
CA ARG A 158 -7.37 3.41 -37.05
C ARG A 158 -6.52 3.45 -38.30
N LYS A 159 -7.00 2.78 -39.34
CA LYS A 159 -6.29 2.65 -40.63
C LYS A 159 -5.86 4.00 -41.20
N SER A 160 -6.66 5.05 -41.06
CA SER A 160 -6.34 6.40 -41.53
C SER A 160 -5.07 6.98 -40.86
N LEU A 161 -4.78 6.61 -39.61
CA LEU A 161 -3.55 7.03 -38.93
C LEU A 161 -2.41 6.04 -39.18
N HIS A 162 -2.58 4.75 -38.85
CA HIS A 162 -1.45 3.81 -38.83
C HIS A 162 -0.87 3.47 -40.20
N THR A 163 -1.60 3.75 -41.31
CA THR A 163 -1.06 3.64 -42.66
C THR A 163 -0.41 4.93 -43.18
N SER A 164 -0.52 6.02 -42.43
CA SER A 164 0.05 7.32 -42.82
C SER A 164 1.58 7.29 -42.73
N GLN A 165 2.23 8.06 -43.62
CA GLN A 165 3.68 8.25 -43.56
C GLN A 165 4.11 8.88 -42.23
N ALA A 166 3.30 9.82 -41.70
CA ALA A 166 3.59 10.48 -40.43
C ALA A 166 3.66 9.50 -39.25
N PHE A 167 2.86 8.44 -39.25
CA PHE A 167 2.87 7.41 -38.20
C PHE A 167 4.11 6.51 -38.33
N ARG A 168 4.49 6.13 -39.55
CA ARG A 168 5.71 5.36 -39.81
C ARG A 168 6.94 6.14 -39.40
N ASP A 169 7.07 7.39 -39.86
CA ASP A 169 8.20 8.26 -39.51
C ASP A 169 8.32 8.45 -38.00
N TYR A 170 7.19 8.55 -37.30
CA TYR A 170 7.18 8.67 -35.86
C TYR A 170 7.80 7.45 -35.17
N TRP A 171 7.33 6.24 -35.49
CA TRP A 171 7.81 5.02 -34.86
C TRP A 171 9.24 4.66 -35.32
N ASP A 172 9.60 4.96 -36.56
CA ASP A 172 10.95 4.71 -37.08
C ASP A 172 12.00 5.63 -36.43
N SER A 173 11.60 6.87 -36.07
CA SER A 173 12.46 7.88 -35.47
C SER A 173 12.38 7.97 -33.94
N ILE A 174 11.71 7.04 -33.27
CA ILE A 174 11.55 7.10 -31.81
C ILE A 174 12.91 7.07 -31.11
N PRO A 175 13.22 8.02 -30.20
CA PRO A 175 14.50 8.06 -29.53
C PRO A 175 14.63 6.93 -28.49
N PRO A 176 15.84 6.64 -28.01
CA PRO A 176 16.02 5.80 -26.85
C PRO A 176 15.23 6.34 -25.65
N ILE A 177 14.52 5.46 -24.96
CA ILE A 177 13.78 5.75 -23.72
C ILE A 177 14.56 5.08 -22.60
N ASN A 178 15.18 5.88 -21.72
CA ASN A 178 16.12 5.39 -20.72
C ASN A 178 15.48 5.30 -19.32
N ASP A 179 14.51 6.16 -19.04
CA ASP A 179 13.84 6.21 -17.74
C ASP A 179 12.33 6.49 -17.88
N TYR A 180 11.63 6.53 -16.76
CA TYR A 180 10.21 6.83 -16.70
C TYR A 180 9.87 8.23 -17.23
N TYR A 181 10.70 9.22 -16.94
CA TYR A 181 10.48 10.61 -17.38
C TYR A 181 10.61 10.74 -18.90
N ASP A 182 11.52 9.97 -19.51
CA ASP A 182 11.63 9.89 -20.98
C ASP A 182 10.37 9.25 -21.59
N SER A 183 9.86 8.15 -20.99
CA SER A 183 8.65 7.48 -21.49
C SER A 183 7.44 8.40 -21.50
N VAL A 184 7.22 9.14 -20.42
CA VAL A 184 6.11 10.08 -20.32
C VAL A 184 6.38 11.34 -21.14
N GLY A 185 7.53 11.98 -20.95
CA GLY A 185 7.84 13.30 -21.50
C GLY A 185 8.18 13.33 -22.99
N LEU A 186 8.74 12.23 -23.56
CA LEU A 186 9.09 12.16 -24.98
C LEU A 186 8.05 11.43 -25.84
N HIS A 187 7.24 10.55 -25.24
CA HIS A 187 6.27 9.74 -25.96
C HIS A 187 4.82 10.02 -25.52
N GLU A 188 4.42 9.60 -24.33
CA GLU A 188 3.02 9.61 -23.88
C GLU A 188 2.39 11.00 -24.01
N SER A 189 3.01 12.00 -23.41
CA SER A 189 2.49 13.37 -23.38
C SER A 189 2.52 14.09 -24.73
N LEU A 190 3.36 13.65 -25.66
CA LEU A 190 3.53 14.31 -26.94
C LEU A 190 2.78 13.67 -28.10
N PHE A 191 2.48 12.36 -28.02
CA PHE A 191 1.87 11.60 -29.10
C PHE A 191 0.57 12.25 -29.60
N THR A 192 -0.36 12.47 -28.71
CA THR A 192 -1.68 13.03 -29.06
C THR A 192 -1.55 14.37 -29.76
N LYS A 193 -0.78 15.30 -29.18
CA LYS A 193 -0.61 16.63 -29.76
C LYS A 193 0.09 16.60 -31.12
N ARG A 194 1.13 15.78 -31.29
CA ARG A 194 1.87 15.66 -32.57
C ARG A 194 0.99 15.24 -33.72
N PHE A 195 0.04 14.33 -33.48
CA PHE A 195 -0.88 13.85 -34.51
C PHE A 195 -2.10 14.79 -34.67
N ALA A 196 -2.60 15.36 -33.59
CA ALA A 196 -3.65 16.38 -33.65
C ALA A 196 -3.21 17.62 -34.47
N ASP A 197 -1.97 18.09 -34.27
CA ASP A 197 -1.39 19.22 -35.03
C ASP A 197 -1.22 18.91 -36.54
N LYS A 198 -1.23 17.64 -36.94
CA LYS A 198 -1.24 17.17 -38.32
C LYS A 198 -2.65 16.96 -38.88
N GLY A 199 -3.69 17.28 -38.11
CA GLY A 199 -5.09 17.20 -38.51
C GLY A 199 -5.77 15.85 -38.23
N PHE A 200 -5.13 14.89 -37.55
CA PHE A 200 -5.75 13.65 -37.16
C PHE A 200 -6.72 13.87 -35.99
N LYS A 201 -7.91 13.30 -36.11
CA LYS A 201 -8.99 13.41 -35.13
C LYS A 201 -8.81 12.39 -34.01
N TRP A 202 -8.92 12.84 -32.76
CA TRP A 202 -8.81 11.99 -31.60
C TRP A 202 -9.90 12.27 -30.56
N ASP A 203 -10.14 11.29 -29.69
CA ASP A 203 -11.04 11.42 -28.54
C ASP A 203 -10.73 10.33 -27.51
N VAL A 204 -11.43 10.34 -26.38
CA VAL A 204 -11.39 9.29 -25.37
C VAL A 204 -12.78 8.72 -25.12
N TYR A 205 -12.83 7.45 -24.71
CA TYR A 205 -14.10 6.81 -24.35
C TYR A 205 -14.75 7.48 -23.15
N VAL A 206 -13.98 7.75 -22.12
CA VAL A 206 -14.43 8.38 -20.87
C VAL A 206 -14.19 9.89 -20.95
N ASP A 207 -15.24 10.66 -21.21
CA ASP A 207 -15.16 12.12 -21.18
C ASP A 207 -14.92 12.61 -19.74
N THR A 208 -13.86 13.39 -19.56
CA THR A 208 -13.46 13.98 -18.28
C THR A 208 -13.41 15.50 -18.32
N SER A 209 -14.06 16.15 -19.28
CA SER A 209 -14.05 17.60 -19.46
C SER A 209 -14.64 18.34 -18.25
N ASP A 210 -15.59 17.72 -17.54
CA ASP A 210 -16.17 18.22 -16.29
C ASP A 210 -15.21 18.15 -15.08
N LEU A 211 -14.05 17.50 -15.24
CA LEU A 211 -13.00 17.40 -14.23
C LEU A 211 -11.80 18.32 -14.53
N GLU A 212 -11.87 19.13 -15.60
CA GLU A 212 -10.86 20.14 -15.87
C GLU A 212 -10.81 21.16 -14.72
N GLY A 213 -9.60 21.45 -14.25
CA GLY A 213 -9.40 22.29 -13.07
C GLY A 213 -9.60 21.60 -11.72
N PHE A 214 -10.25 20.41 -11.69
CA PHE A 214 -10.35 19.59 -10.49
C PHE A 214 -9.11 18.73 -10.28
N THR A 215 -8.64 18.05 -11.33
CA THR A 215 -7.40 17.25 -11.29
C THR A 215 -6.79 17.12 -12.68
N TYR A 216 -5.45 16.99 -12.73
CA TYR A 216 -4.75 16.72 -13.99
C TYR A 216 -4.85 15.24 -14.41
N GLY A 217 -4.95 14.33 -13.46
CA GLY A 217 -4.99 12.87 -13.66
C GLY A 217 -6.27 12.21 -13.15
N PRO A 218 -7.41 12.35 -13.86
CA PRO A 218 -8.71 11.84 -13.38
C PRO A 218 -8.71 10.36 -13.01
N ILE A 219 -8.01 9.51 -13.77
CA ILE A 219 -7.95 8.07 -13.49
C ILE A 219 -7.23 7.72 -12.19
N THR A 220 -6.45 8.65 -11.62
CA THR A 220 -5.75 8.44 -10.35
C THR A 220 -6.52 9.05 -9.19
N TYR A 221 -6.99 10.28 -9.33
CA TYR A 221 -7.55 11.06 -8.21
C TYR A 221 -9.09 11.11 -8.19
N ALA A 222 -9.74 10.69 -9.28
CA ALA A 222 -11.19 10.60 -9.40
C ALA A 222 -11.64 9.23 -9.91
N ALA A 223 -10.85 8.16 -9.67
CA ALA A 223 -11.07 6.84 -10.24
C ALA A 223 -12.46 6.27 -9.93
N LYS A 224 -12.93 6.37 -8.68
CA LYS A 224 -14.30 5.98 -8.30
C LYS A 224 -15.34 6.68 -9.17
N ARG A 225 -15.20 8.00 -9.36
CA ARG A 225 -16.15 8.78 -10.17
C ARG A 225 -16.16 8.33 -11.64
N LEU A 226 -14.96 8.01 -12.20
CA LEU A 226 -14.88 7.49 -13.57
C LEU A 226 -15.58 6.14 -13.69
N VAL A 227 -15.38 5.23 -12.73
CA VAL A 227 -16.01 3.91 -12.75
C VAL A 227 -17.52 4.02 -12.49
N ALA A 228 -17.92 4.71 -11.42
CA ALA A 228 -19.30 4.75 -10.95
C ALA A 228 -20.23 5.56 -11.86
N GLU A 229 -19.79 6.74 -12.31
CA GLU A 229 -20.65 7.68 -13.03
C GLU A 229 -20.46 7.67 -14.54
N LYS A 230 -19.23 7.32 -14.99
CA LYS A 230 -18.85 7.41 -16.41
C LYS A 230 -18.61 6.04 -17.06
N ARG A 231 -18.88 4.96 -16.36
CA ARG A 231 -18.71 3.58 -16.82
C ARG A 231 -17.31 3.29 -17.39
N CYS A 232 -16.27 3.86 -16.76
CA CYS A 232 -14.90 3.54 -17.11
C CYS A 232 -14.65 2.04 -16.85
N PRO A 233 -14.26 1.26 -17.88
CA PRO A 233 -14.15 -0.19 -17.73
C PRO A 233 -12.85 -0.62 -17.04
N ILE A 234 -11.96 0.32 -16.74
CA ILE A 234 -10.65 0.05 -16.18
C ILE A 234 -10.34 1.00 -15.01
N PHE A 235 -9.37 0.61 -14.21
CA PHE A 235 -8.71 1.48 -13.24
C PHE A 235 -7.21 1.21 -13.22
N LYS A 236 -6.43 2.15 -12.69
CA LYS A 236 -4.97 1.99 -12.59
C LYS A 236 -4.62 1.07 -11.42
N ARG A 237 -3.77 0.06 -11.68
CA ARG A 237 -3.17 -0.76 -10.63
C ARG A 237 -2.46 0.10 -9.58
N ARG A 238 -1.76 1.14 -10.04
CA ARG A 238 -1.01 2.08 -9.20
C ARG A 238 -1.89 2.88 -8.23
N SER A 239 -3.21 2.95 -8.41
CA SER A 239 -4.11 3.66 -7.49
C SER A 239 -3.94 3.21 -6.04
N PHE A 240 -3.65 1.93 -5.78
CA PHE A 240 -3.54 1.34 -4.44
C PHE A 240 -2.16 1.45 -3.78
N PHE A 241 -1.16 1.97 -4.50
CA PHE A 241 0.22 2.16 -4.00
C PHE A 241 0.90 3.39 -4.62
N HIS A 242 0.11 4.37 -5.00
CA HIS A 242 0.63 5.66 -5.48
C HIS A 242 1.47 6.33 -4.38
N GLY A 243 2.52 7.06 -4.76
CA GLY A 243 3.33 7.79 -3.80
C GLY A 243 2.47 8.69 -2.93
N TYR A 244 2.33 8.36 -1.64
CA TYR A 244 1.36 9.02 -0.76
C TYR A 244 1.61 10.53 -0.60
N ARG A 245 2.86 10.95 -0.81
CA ARG A 245 3.23 12.37 -0.91
C ARG A 245 2.46 13.07 -2.03
N ASP A 246 2.40 12.48 -3.23
CA ASP A 246 1.69 13.08 -4.36
C ASP A 246 0.19 13.14 -4.11
N VAL A 247 -0.35 12.11 -3.44
CA VAL A 247 -1.76 12.08 -3.03
C VAL A 247 -2.07 13.25 -2.10
N MET A 248 -1.23 13.47 -1.08
CA MET A 248 -1.44 14.53 -0.08
C MET A 248 -1.21 15.96 -0.62
N THR A 249 -0.60 16.13 -1.80
CA THR A 249 -0.51 17.45 -2.45
C THR A 249 -1.77 17.85 -3.20
N GLN A 250 -2.65 16.90 -3.52
CA GLN A 250 -3.79 17.13 -4.40
C GLN A 250 -5.14 16.76 -3.76
N ALA A 251 -5.13 15.93 -2.71
CA ALA A 251 -6.35 15.38 -2.10
C ALA A 251 -6.15 15.08 -0.61
N VAL A 252 -7.21 14.64 0.05
CA VAL A 252 -7.20 14.21 1.45
C VAL A 252 -6.79 12.75 1.64
N GLY A 253 -6.42 12.05 0.57
CA GLY A 253 -5.97 10.67 0.63
C GLY A 253 -7.02 9.59 0.33
N ASN A 254 -8.29 9.92 0.20
CA ASN A 254 -9.41 8.97 0.12
C ASN A 254 -9.57 8.24 -1.23
N ALA A 255 -8.89 8.67 -2.30
CA ALA A 255 -9.20 8.22 -3.67
C ALA A 255 -9.05 6.70 -3.88
N ALA A 256 -8.04 6.06 -3.29
CA ALA A 256 -7.83 4.63 -3.40
C ALA A 256 -8.86 3.82 -2.59
N LEU A 257 -9.14 4.25 -1.36
CA LEU A 257 -10.13 3.63 -0.49
C LEU A 257 -11.52 3.70 -1.12
N ASP A 258 -11.93 4.88 -1.56
CA ASP A 258 -13.23 5.10 -2.22
C ASP A 258 -13.40 4.22 -3.46
N LEU A 259 -12.34 4.05 -4.26
CA LEU A 259 -12.35 3.17 -5.42
C LEU A 259 -12.47 1.70 -4.99
N TYR A 260 -11.66 1.25 -4.04
CA TYR A 260 -11.66 -0.14 -3.56
C TYR A 260 -13.02 -0.55 -3.00
N GLU A 261 -13.60 0.28 -2.12
CA GLU A 261 -14.93 0.04 -1.54
C GLU A 261 -16.02 0.01 -2.62
N TYR A 262 -15.97 0.92 -3.58
CA TYR A 262 -16.94 0.90 -4.68
C TYR A 262 -16.83 -0.37 -5.53
N LEU A 263 -15.61 -0.80 -5.88
CA LEU A 263 -15.39 -2.04 -6.62
C LEU A 263 -15.93 -3.26 -5.87
N ARG A 264 -15.65 -3.34 -4.56
CA ARG A 264 -16.09 -4.45 -3.69
C ARG A 264 -17.61 -4.49 -3.52
N ASP A 265 -18.24 -3.34 -3.28
CA ASP A 265 -19.62 -3.28 -2.80
C ASP A 265 -20.65 -3.06 -3.92
N HIS A 266 -20.22 -2.56 -5.10
CA HIS A 266 -21.12 -2.11 -6.16
C HIS A 266 -20.80 -2.65 -7.56
N THR A 267 -19.84 -3.55 -7.70
CA THR A 267 -19.48 -4.16 -8.98
C THR A 267 -19.22 -5.66 -8.83
N ASP A 268 -19.22 -6.38 -9.96
CA ASP A 268 -18.86 -7.79 -10.02
C ASP A 268 -17.34 -7.99 -10.18
N TYR A 269 -16.53 -6.95 -10.00
CA TYR A 269 -15.10 -7.07 -10.11
C TYR A 269 -14.53 -7.81 -8.90
N ASP A 270 -13.79 -8.88 -9.15
CA ASP A 270 -13.11 -9.64 -8.10
C ASP A 270 -11.95 -8.82 -7.51
N VAL A 271 -12.17 -8.21 -6.35
CA VAL A 271 -11.17 -7.39 -5.66
C VAL A 271 -9.99 -8.21 -5.11
N ASP A 272 -10.12 -9.52 -5.00
CA ASP A 272 -9.01 -10.40 -4.63
C ASP A 272 -7.85 -10.33 -5.62
N LEU A 273 -8.12 -10.05 -6.89
CA LEU A 273 -7.11 -9.82 -7.92
C LEU A 273 -6.21 -8.60 -7.60
N ILE A 274 -6.75 -7.59 -6.92
CA ILE A 274 -5.99 -6.43 -6.44
C ILE A 274 -5.01 -6.89 -5.37
N TRP A 275 -5.52 -7.62 -4.36
CA TRP A 275 -4.69 -8.10 -3.25
C TRP A 275 -3.61 -9.08 -3.71
N GLN A 276 -3.95 -10.04 -4.57
CA GLN A 276 -3.00 -11.01 -5.12
C GLN A 276 -1.76 -10.31 -5.72
N ASN A 277 -1.98 -9.29 -6.54
CA ASN A 277 -0.89 -8.54 -7.14
C ASN A 277 -0.19 -7.61 -6.15
N ALA A 278 -0.96 -6.83 -5.36
CA ALA A 278 -0.41 -5.80 -4.49
C ALA A 278 0.45 -6.40 -3.36
N LEU A 279 0.00 -7.47 -2.70
CA LEU A 279 0.74 -8.12 -1.61
C LEU A 279 2.05 -8.75 -2.10
N ARG A 280 2.08 -9.27 -3.33
CA ARG A 280 3.29 -9.82 -3.92
C ARG A 280 4.30 -8.75 -4.35
N THR A 281 3.83 -7.62 -4.86
CA THR A 281 4.69 -6.66 -5.58
C THR A 281 4.98 -5.38 -4.82
N MET A 282 4.18 -5.03 -3.78
CA MET A 282 4.25 -3.74 -3.11
C MET A 282 4.66 -3.88 -1.64
N ASN A 283 5.37 -2.86 -1.14
CA ASN A 283 5.63 -2.77 0.29
C ASN A 283 4.31 -2.49 1.02
N VAL A 284 4.06 -3.24 2.09
CA VAL A 284 2.79 -3.20 2.82
C VAL A 284 2.50 -1.82 3.45
N ALA A 285 3.53 -1.05 3.82
CA ALA A 285 3.34 0.31 4.35
C ALA A 285 2.73 1.27 3.32
N ASP A 286 2.99 1.07 2.02
CA ASP A 286 2.33 1.85 0.97
C ASP A 286 0.85 1.48 0.81
N LEU A 287 0.55 0.19 0.91
CA LEU A 287 -0.84 -0.30 0.85
C LEU A 287 -1.65 0.23 2.04
N MET A 288 -1.07 0.17 3.25
CA MET A 288 -1.72 0.68 4.46
C MET A 288 -2.10 2.15 4.34
N LYS A 289 -1.18 2.99 3.82
CA LYS A 289 -1.45 4.43 3.63
C LYS A 289 -2.54 4.70 2.60
N ASN A 290 -2.47 4.06 1.43
CA ASN A 290 -3.42 4.32 0.34
C ASN A 290 -4.81 3.75 0.62
N LEU A 291 -4.90 2.60 1.29
CA LEU A 291 -6.16 1.92 1.60
C LEU A 291 -6.66 2.21 3.02
N HIS A 292 -5.94 3.07 3.79
CA HIS A 292 -6.31 3.44 5.16
C HIS A 292 -6.65 2.22 6.02
N LEU A 293 -5.71 1.25 6.11
CA LEU A 293 -5.91 0.01 6.87
C LEU A 293 -5.77 0.24 8.38
N ASP A 294 -6.39 1.32 8.85
CA ASP A 294 -6.50 1.75 10.25
C ASP A 294 -7.99 1.69 10.62
N TYR A 295 -8.39 0.72 11.42
CA TYR A 295 -9.78 0.49 11.75
C TYR A 295 -10.11 0.95 13.17
N VAL A 296 -11.11 1.82 13.29
CA VAL A 296 -11.65 2.27 14.58
C VAL A 296 -12.93 1.50 14.87
N LEU A 297 -12.94 0.72 15.94
CA LEU A 297 -14.04 -0.18 16.30
C LEU A 297 -14.68 0.27 17.61
N PRO A 298 -16.03 0.23 17.73
CA PRO A 298 -16.72 0.66 18.93
C PRO A 298 -16.52 -0.30 20.10
N GLN A 299 -16.43 0.24 21.32
CA GLN A 299 -16.37 -0.53 22.57
C GLN A 299 -17.75 -0.82 23.19
N SER A 300 -18.77 -0.06 22.82
CA SER A 300 -20.09 -0.10 23.46
C SER A 300 -21.20 -0.66 22.58
N LEU A 301 -20.88 -0.98 21.32
CA LEU A 301 -21.81 -1.56 20.37
C LEU A 301 -21.21 -2.85 19.84
N SER A 302 -21.97 -3.94 19.90
CA SER A 302 -21.52 -5.25 19.41
C SER A 302 -22.28 -5.69 18.17
N VAL A 303 -21.62 -6.50 17.35
CA VAL A 303 -22.25 -7.32 16.34
C VAL A 303 -22.33 -8.76 16.87
N PRO A 304 -23.30 -9.57 16.40
CA PRO A 304 -23.35 -10.99 16.75
C PRO A 304 -22.07 -11.69 16.29
N LEU A 305 -21.57 -12.61 17.11
CA LEU A 305 -20.48 -13.47 16.72
C LEU A 305 -20.91 -14.42 15.57
N PRO A 306 -20.04 -14.71 14.63
CA PRO A 306 -20.33 -15.64 13.55
C PRO A 306 -20.49 -17.06 14.11
N GLU A 307 -21.52 -17.77 13.63
CA GLU A 307 -21.78 -19.16 14.05
C GLU A 307 -20.66 -20.11 13.58
N GLY A 308 -20.33 -21.07 14.41
CA GLY A 308 -19.40 -22.14 14.07
C GLY A 308 -17.92 -21.76 14.06
N LYS A 309 -17.57 -20.53 14.38
CA LYS A 309 -16.18 -20.09 14.45
C LYS A 309 -15.53 -20.42 15.77
N LYS A 310 -14.32 -20.95 15.70
CA LYS A 310 -13.49 -21.23 16.87
C LYS A 310 -12.55 -20.07 17.14
N ILE A 311 -12.63 -19.51 18.32
CA ILE A 311 -11.90 -18.31 18.73
C ILE A 311 -11.10 -18.63 19.99
N ALA A 312 -9.85 -18.19 20.05
CA ALA A 312 -9.02 -18.36 21.23
C ALA A 312 -8.30 -17.07 21.64
N LEU A 313 -8.00 -16.98 22.91
CA LEU A 313 -6.97 -16.09 23.44
C LEU A 313 -5.78 -16.95 23.89
N ALA A 314 -4.61 -16.73 23.31
CA ALA A 314 -3.34 -17.25 23.80
C ALA A 314 -2.64 -16.14 24.56
N ILE A 315 -2.38 -16.34 25.87
CA ILE A 315 -1.80 -15.29 26.72
C ILE A 315 -0.64 -15.84 27.55
N HIS A 316 0.50 -15.13 27.50
CA HIS A 316 1.64 -15.45 28.34
C HIS A 316 1.61 -14.62 29.64
N VAL A 317 1.57 -15.32 30.79
CA VAL A 317 1.54 -14.71 32.13
C VAL A 317 2.85 -14.98 32.84
N TYR A 318 3.65 -13.95 33.02
CA TYR A 318 4.94 -14.01 33.68
C TYR A 318 4.91 -13.38 35.08
N TYR A 319 4.19 -12.26 35.23
CA TYR A 319 4.15 -11.45 36.47
C TYR A 319 2.89 -11.76 37.29
N MET A 320 3.06 -12.51 38.40
CA MET A 320 1.92 -12.89 39.24
C MET A 320 1.24 -11.70 39.94
N ASP A 321 1.95 -10.59 40.14
CA ASP A 321 1.41 -9.33 40.69
C ASP A 321 0.52 -8.56 39.69
N LEU A 322 0.52 -8.93 38.41
CA LEU A 322 -0.36 -8.37 37.37
C LEU A 322 -1.57 -9.27 37.07
N LEU A 323 -1.75 -10.37 37.79
CA LEU A 323 -2.77 -11.38 37.48
C LEU A 323 -4.20 -10.79 37.45
N GLU A 324 -4.56 -9.95 38.42
CA GLU A 324 -5.88 -9.30 38.48
C GLU A 324 -6.13 -8.42 37.25
N SER A 325 -5.16 -7.57 36.89
CA SER A 325 -5.27 -6.70 35.72
C SER A 325 -5.28 -7.50 34.41
N THR A 326 -4.54 -8.58 34.32
CA THR A 326 -4.52 -9.48 33.16
C THR A 326 -5.88 -10.15 32.98
N PHE A 327 -6.45 -10.68 34.06
CA PHE A 327 -7.78 -11.29 34.00
C PHE A 327 -8.92 -10.31 33.76
N HIS A 328 -8.75 -9.05 34.12
CA HIS A 328 -9.69 -8.00 33.70
C HIS A 328 -9.83 -7.94 32.18
N TYR A 329 -8.73 -8.01 31.44
CA TYR A 329 -8.76 -8.06 29.96
C TYR A 329 -9.20 -9.42 29.41
N ILE A 330 -8.84 -10.54 30.03
CA ILE A 330 -9.31 -11.89 29.64
C ILE A 330 -10.86 -11.93 29.62
N GLN A 331 -11.53 -11.27 30.56
CA GLN A 331 -12.99 -11.21 30.63
C GLN A 331 -13.66 -10.46 29.46
N SER A 332 -12.88 -9.79 28.61
CA SER A 332 -13.36 -9.23 27.35
C SER A 332 -13.57 -10.27 26.25
N MET A 333 -13.07 -11.49 26.44
CA MET A 333 -13.34 -12.57 25.52
C MET A 333 -14.82 -13.01 25.57
N PRO A 334 -15.43 -13.36 24.44
CA PRO A 334 -16.77 -13.91 24.40
C PRO A 334 -16.86 -15.23 25.15
N GLU A 335 -18.05 -15.56 25.68
CA GLU A 335 -18.29 -16.87 26.30
C GLU A 335 -18.15 -17.99 25.27
N GLY A 336 -17.54 -19.11 25.70
CA GLY A 336 -17.30 -20.27 24.84
C GLY A 336 -15.99 -20.20 24.05
N CYS A 337 -15.21 -19.11 24.19
CA CYS A 337 -13.83 -19.07 23.64
C CYS A 337 -12.88 -19.87 24.54
N ASP A 338 -11.85 -20.44 23.92
CA ASP A 338 -10.75 -21.11 24.63
C ASP A 338 -9.71 -20.09 25.06
N ILE A 339 -9.19 -20.24 26.29
CA ILE A 339 -8.15 -19.39 26.86
C ILE A 339 -6.92 -20.26 27.15
N ILE A 340 -5.88 -20.11 26.34
CA ILE A 340 -4.60 -20.79 26.50
C ILE A 340 -3.66 -19.87 27.30
N ILE A 341 -3.28 -20.28 28.50
CA ILE A 341 -2.39 -19.49 29.35
C ILE A 341 -1.03 -20.21 29.46
N THR A 342 0.03 -19.56 29.05
CA THR A 342 1.39 -20.07 29.23
C THR A 342 2.06 -19.40 30.44
N VAL A 343 2.77 -20.17 31.25
CA VAL A 343 3.48 -19.72 32.46
C VAL A 343 4.86 -20.38 32.57
N GLY A 344 5.81 -19.72 33.24
CA GLY A 344 7.20 -20.17 33.30
C GLY A 344 7.51 -21.23 34.40
N SER A 345 6.55 -21.69 35.20
CA SER A 345 6.78 -22.69 36.26
C SER A 345 5.48 -23.39 36.74
N GLU A 346 5.61 -24.61 37.28
CA GLU A 346 4.48 -25.31 37.89
C GLU A 346 3.90 -24.56 39.12
N ALA A 347 4.73 -23.85 39.88
CA ALA A 347 4.26 -23.01 40.97
C ALA A 347 3.30 -21.93 40.50
N ASN A 348 3.68 -21.20 39.42
CA ASN A 348 2.84 -20.19 38.80
C ASN A 348 1.59 -20.82 38.17
N ALA A 349 1.72 -21.98 37.52
CA ALA A 349 0.58 -22.72 36.98
C ALA A 349 -0.46 -23.08 38.05
N GLY A 350 0.00 -23.49 39.23
CA GLY A 350 -0.90 -23.77 40.37
C GLY A 350 -1.70 -22.54 40.81
N ILE A 351 -1.05 -21.37 40.89
CA ILE A 351 -1.70 -20.08 41.23
C ILE A 351 -2.73 -19.69 40.15
N VAL A 352 -2.33 -19.77 38.88
CA VAL A 352 -3.19 -19.42 37.75
C VAL A 352 -4.37 -20.33 37.62
N ARG A 353 -4.19 -21.68 37.74
CA ARG A 353 -5.29 -22.67 37.69
C ARG A 353 -6.31 -22.45 38.81
N GLU A 354 -5.86 -22.06 40.00
CA GLU A 354 -6.77 -21.71 41.10
C GLU A 354 -7.55 -20.45 40.81
N TYR A 355 -6.88 -19.42 40.23
CA TYR A 355 -7.52 -18.16 39.87
C TYR A 355 -8.55 -18.32 38.74
N CYS A 356 -8.28 -19.21 37.75
CA CYS A 356 -9.16 -19.52 36.63
C CYS A 356 -10.54 -20.06 37.07
N LYS A 357 -10.63 -20.76 38.21
CA LYS A 357 -11.90 -21.31 38.71
C LYS A 357 -13.01 -20.29 38.97
N GLN A 358 -12.65 -19.02 39.02
CA GLN A 358 -13.59 -17.91 39.26
C GLN A 358 -14.30 -17.43 37.96
N PHE A 359 -13.89 -17.94 36.79
CA PHE A 359 -14.34 -17.45 35.50
C PHE A 359 -14.92 -18.55 34.62
N PRO A 360 -15.95 -18.27 33.81
CA PRO A 360 -16.69 -19.26 33.03
C PRO A 360 -16.06 -19.52 31.65
N TYR A 361 -14.74 -19.73 31.58
CA TYR A 361 -14.04 -20.04 30.33
C TYR A 361 -13.42 -21.43 30.36
N ASN A 362 -13.12 -21.97 29.18
CA ASN A 362 -12.31 -23.18 29.04
C ASN A 362 -10.84 -22.79 29.06
N PHE A 363 -10.15 -23.03 30.19
CA PHE A 363 -8.76 -22.69 30.39
C PHE A 363 -7.83 -23.86 30.15
N ASP A 364 -6.81 -23.68 29.31
CA ASP A 364 -5.68 -24.58 29.15
C ASP A 364 -4.41 -23.87 29.67
N VAL A 365 -3.90 -24.32 30.84
CA VAL A 365 -2.72 -23.70 31.50
C VAL A 365 -1.50 -24.58 31.27
N ARG A 366 -0.58 -24.08 30.48
CA ARG A 366 0.65 -24.73 30.01
C ARG A 366 1.88 -24.18 30.70
N VAL A 367 2.77 -25.08 31.17
CA VAL A 367 4.08 -24.69 31.68
C VAL A 367 5.08 -24.74 30.55
N ILE A 368 5.81 -23.63 30.34
CA ILE A 368 6.80 -23.47 29.29
C ILE A 368 8.19 -23.16 29.86
N GLU A 369 9.24 -23.38 29.09
CA GLU A 369 10.60 -22.99 29.46
C GLU A 369 10.72 -21.45 29.43
N ASN A 370 11.39 -20.87 30.45
CA ASN A 370 11.64 -19.42 30.51
C ASN A 370 12.81 -19.05 29.58
N ARG A 371 12.59 -19.18 28.26
CA ARG A 371 13.55 -18.85 27.23
C ARG A 371 12.80 -18.39 25.97
N GLY A 372 13.15 -17.22 25.46
CA GLY A 372 12.50 -16.63 24.28
C GLY A 372 11.26 -15.79 24.58
N ARG A 373 10.95 -15.54 25.87
CA ARG A 373 9.88 -14.63 26.34
C ARG A 373 8.52 -14.95 25.72
N ASP A 374 7.76 -13.89 25.38
CA ASP A 374 6.46 -13.94 24.70
C ASP A 374 6.54 -14.60 23.31
N VAL A 375 7.65 -14.46 22.60
CA VAL A 375 7.81 -15.07 21.26
C VAL A 375 7.82 -16.59 21.34
N SER A 376 8.59 -17.19 22.25
CA SER A 376 8.57 -18.65 22.41
C SER A 376 7.27 -19.15 23.04
N ALA A 377 6.62 -18.33 23.87
CA ALA A 377 5.30 -18.64 24.42
C ALA A 377 4.26 -18.83 23.29
N LEU A 378 4.33 -18.00 22.24
CA LEU A 378 3.49 -18.16 21.05
C LEU A 378 3.96 -19.33 20.18
N LEU A 379 5.26 -19.35 19.80
CA LEU A 379 5.74 -20.24 18.72
C LEU A 379 6.00 -21.68 19.17
N VAL A 380 6.42 -21.88 20.44
CA VAL A 380 6.66 -23.21 21.03
C VAL A 380 5.53 -23.61 21.96
N GLY A 381 5.12 -22.71 22.86
CA GLY A 381 4.08 -23.00 23.85
C GLY A 381 2.69 -23.22 23.27
N CYS A 382 2.36 -22.57 22.14
CA CYS A 382 1.10 -22.72 21.44
C CYS A 382 1.28 -23.37 20.05
N GLY A 383 2.20 -22.82 19.23
CA GLY A 383 2.62 -23.38 17.95
C GLY A 383 1.48 -23.81 17.02
N GLU A 384 1.63 -25.01 16.45
CA GLU A 384 0.67 -25.61 15.50
C GLU A 384 -0.73 -25.85 16.09
N ASP A 385 -0.88 -25.96 17.42
CA ASP A 385 -2.19 -26.14 18.07
C ASP A 385 -3.16 -25.00 17.72
N LEU A 386 -2.64 -23.83 17.34
CA LEU A 386 -3.44 -22.66 16.97
C LEU A 386 -4.18 -22.83 15.64
N PHE A 387 -3.77 -23.75 14.77
CA PHE A 387 -4.47 -24.00 13.49
C PHE A 387 -5.88 -24.60 13.65
N GLN A 388 -6.24 -25.06 14.86
CA GLN A 388 -7.61 -25.47 15.13
C GLN A 388 -8.60 -24.31 15.26
N TYR A 389 -8.12 -23.06 15.36
CA TYR A 389 -8.93 -21.86 15.53
C TYR A 389 -9.01 -21.05 14.24
N ASP A 390 -10.14 -20.36 14.05
CA ASP A 390 -10.31 -19.39 12.96
C ASP A 390 -9.61 -18.07 13.28
N TYR A 391 -9.73 -17.63 14.55
CA TYR A 391 -9.15 -16.36 15.03
C TYR A 391 -8.51 -16.56 16.39
N VAL A 392 -7.33 -15.98 16.53
CA VAL A 392 -6.56 -16.01 17.78
C VAL A 392 -6.16 -14.59 18.16
N CYS A 393 -6.39 -14.22 19.42
CA CYS A 393 -5.73 -13.09 20.06
C CYS A 393 -4.47 -13.60 20.73
N PHE A 394 -3.32 -12.99 20.47
CA PHE A 394 -2.12 -13.22 21.25
C PHE A 394 -1.82 -12.02 22.13
N ALA A 395 -1.58 -12.25 23.41
CA ALA A 395 -1.26 -11.22 24.40
C ALA A 395 -0.21 -11.73 25.41
N HIS A 396 0.37 -10.83 26.17
CA HIS A 396 1.20 -11.16 27.31
C HIS A 396 1.11 -10.06 28.37
N ASP A 397 1.34 -10.41 29.64
CA ASP A 397 1.48 -9.39 30.67
C ASP A 397 2.76 -8.57 30.42
N LYS A 398 2.71 -7.26 30.69
CA LYS A 398 3.77 -6.35 30.33
C LYS A 398 4.13 -5.44 31.49
N LYS A 399 5.39 -5.53 31.94
CA LYS A 399 5.97 -4.67 32.97
C LYS A 399 7.29 -4.08 32.47
N VAL A 400 7.30 -2.77 32.26
CA VAL A 400 8.48 -2.06 31.73
C VAL A 400 9.17 -1.37 32.90
N THR A 401 10.06 -2.09 33.59
CA THR A 401 10.74 -1.62 34.80
C THR A 401 11.96 -0.73 34.54
N GLN A 402 12.47 -0.74 33.29
CA GLN A 402 13.65 0.04 32.91
C GLN A 402 13.34 1.51 32.62
N LEU A 403 12.06 1.90 32.55
CA LEU A 403 11.65 3.28 32.28
C LEU A 403 11.26 4.00 33.58
N SER A 404 11.56 5.28 33.65
CA SER A 404 11.19 6.16 34.75
C SER A 404 10.58 7.45 34.21
N PRO A 405 9.38 7.84 34.66
CA PRO A 405 8.52 7.11 35.61
C PRO A 405 7.92 5.84 35.00
N GLN A 406 7.52 4.89 35.84
CA GLN A 406 6.94 3.60 35.43
C GLN A 406 5.69 3.76 34.58
N SER A 407 4.91 4.84 34.79
CA SER A 407 3.72 5.15 34.00
C SER A 407 3.94 5.23 32.47
N ILE A 408 5.18 5.41 32.01
CA ILE A 408 5.53 5.34 30.59
C ILE A 408 5.34 3.91 30.06
N GLY A 409 5.82 2.92 30.80
CA GLY A 409 5.66 1.51 30.46
C GLY A 409 4.21 1.04 30.59
N ASP A 410 3.53 1.47 31.65
CA ASP A 410 2.11 1.17 31.89
C ASP A 410 1.23 1.77 30.78
N GLY A 411 1.58 2.95 30.27
CA GLY A 411 0.91 3.59 29.12
C GLY A 411 1.06 2.77 27.83
N PHE A 412 2.21 2.11 27.64
CA PHE A 412 2.39 1.21 26.49
C PHE A 412 1.55 -0.08 26.66
N ALA A 413 1.57 -0.70 27.83
CA ALA A 413 0.72 -1.87 28.09
C ALA A 413 -0.76 -1.53 27.90
N TYR A 414 -1.21 -0.37 28.43
CA TYR A 414 -2.56 0.15 28.24
C TYR A 414 -2.92 0.31 26.74
N LYS A 415 -2.02 0.91 25.94
CA LYS A 415 -2.23 1.04 24.48
C LYS A 415 -2.44 -0.31 23.81
N CYS A 416 -1.64 -1.32 24.16
CA CYS A 416 -1.76 -2.66 23.59
C CYS A 416 -3.11 -3.28 23.98
N PHE A 417 -3.42 -3.40 25.26
CA PHE A 417 -4.62 -4.08 25.73
C PHE A 417 -5.92 -3.39 25.30
N GLU A 418 -5.99 -2.06 25.36
CA GLU A 418 -7.18 -1.30 24.95
C GLU A 418 -7.48 -1.39 23.45
N ASN A 419 -6.52 -1.82 22.65
CA ASN A 419 -6.70 -1.98 21.21
C ASN A 419 -6.77 -3.45 20.76
N ILE A 420 -6.74 -4.42 21.69
CA ILE A 420 -7.01 -5.83 21.38
C ILE A 420 -8.13 -6.44 22.23
N LEU A 421 -8.30 -6.01 23.49
CA LEU A 421 -9.20 -6.62 24.48
C LEU A 421 -9.98 -5.56 25.29
N ALA A 422 -10.38 -4.46 24.67
CA ALA A 422 -11.01 -3.32 25.36
C ALA A 422 -12.35 -3.67 26.06
N SER A 423 -13.17 -4.51 25.44
CA SER A 423 -14.47 -4.97 25.95
C SER A 423 -14.97 -6.19 25.17
N LYS A 424 -16.02 -6.86 25.63
CA LYS A 424 -16.66 -7.98 24.89
C LYS A 424 -17.23 -7.50 23.55
N GLU A 425 -17.81 -6.32 23.53
CA GLU A 425 -18.35 -5.69 22.32
C GLU A 425 -17.24 -5.37 21.33
N TYR A 426 -16.12 -4.84 21.82
CA TYR A 426 -14.95 -4.56 20.98
C TYR A 426 -14.40 -5.84 20.34
N VAL A 427 -14.25 -6.91 21.11
CA VAL A 427 -13.76 -8.21 20.61
C VAL A 427 -14.69 -8.77 19.54
N SER A 428 -16.02 -8.69 19.71
CA SER A 428 -16.95 -9.10 18.65
C SER A 428 -16.81 -8.26 17.38
N ASN A 429 -16.54 -6.97 17.50
CA ASN A 429 -16.28 -6.11 16.34
C ASN A 429 -14.93 -6.42 15.64
N VAL A 430 -13.90 -6.85 16.38
CA VAL A 430 -12.65 -7.32 15.79
C VAL A 430 -12.89 -8.60 14.99
N ILE A 431 -13.67 -9.54 15.51
CA ILE A 431 -14.00 -10.78 14.81
C ILE A 431 -14.82 -10.48 13.54
N ASP A 432 -15.82 -9.61 13.62
CA ASP A 432 -16.60 -9.16 12.46
C ASP A 432 -15.72 -8.47 11.41
N LEU A 433 -14.70 -7.70 11.84
CA LEU A 433 -13.73 -7.10 10.92
C LEU A 433 -13.00 -8.16 10.10
N PHE A 434 -12.57 -9.26 10.74
CA PHE A 434 -11.95 -10.39 10.04
C PHE A 434 -12.94 -11.08 9.10
N GLU A 435 -14.20 -11.28 9.49
CA GLU A 435 -15.22 -11.92 8.64
C GLU A 435 -15.50 -11.10 7.37
N ARG A 436 -15.64 -9.79 7.52
CA ARG A 436 -15.88 -8.89 6.37
C ARG A 436 -14.66 -8.69 5.48
N ASN A 437 -13.46 -9.03 5.98
CA ASN A 437 -12.20 -8.85 5.28
C ASN A 437 -11.42 -10.19 5.21
N PRO A 438 -11.76 -11.09 4.28
CA PRO A 438 -11.13 -12.42 4.20
C PRO A 438 -9.61 -12.40 4.03
N ARG A 439 -9.06 -11.33 3.46
CA ARG A 439 -7.61 -11.15 3.28
C ARG A 439 -6.92 -10.43 4.45
N LEU A 440 -7.65 -10.07 5.50
CA LEU A 440 -7.04 -9.56 6.73
C LEU A 440 -6.38 -10.71 7.49
N GLY A 441 -5.05 -10.69 7.63
CA GLY A 441 -4.28 -11.75 8.29
C GLY A 441 -3.91 -11.44 9.73
N ILE A 442 -3.63 -10.17 10.03
CA ILE A 442 -3.26 -9.68 11.36
C ILE A 442 -3.87 -8.29 11.62
N ALA A 443 -4.40 -8.09 12.82
CA ALA A 443 -4.91 -6.82 13.31
C ALA A 443 -4.22 -6.48 14.64
N MET A 444 -3.59 -5.31 14.72
CA MET A 444 -2.64 -4.98 15.78
C MET A 444 -2.75 -3.52 16.24
N PRO A 445 -2.36 -3.20 17.48
CA PRO A 445 -2.19 -1.82 17.92
C PRO A 445 -1.12 -1.07 17.12
N THR A 446 -1.25 0.23 16.99
CA THR A 446 -0.17 1.06 16.43
C THR A 446 1.03 1.10 17.37
N PRO A 447 2.25 1.35 16.83
CA PRO A 447 3.45 1.51 17.66
C PRO A 447 3.29 2.59 18.74
N PRO A 448 3.97 2.46 19.90
CA PRO A 448 3.93 3.49 20.93
C PRO A 448 4.62 4.77 20.43
N ASN A 449 4.03 5.93 20.75
CA ASN A 449 4.50 7.23 20.28
C ASN A 449 4.64 8.28 21.39
N HIS A 450 4.42 7.91 22.64
CA HIS A 450 4.48 8.83 23.80
C HIS A 450 5.81 8.78 24.54
N ALA A 451 6.16 9.86 25.21
CA ALA A 451 7.35 10.00 26.09
C ALA A 451 8.63 9.51 25.41
N SER A 452 9.37 8.59 26.04
CA SER A 452 10.63 8.03 25.52
C SER A 452 10.45 7.12 24.28
N TYR A 453 9.24 6.75 23.93
CA TYR A 453 8.96 6.02 22.69
C TYR A 453 8.86 6.93 21.45
N PHE A 454 8.60 8.23 21.62
CA PHE A 454 8.45 9.17 20.51
C PHE A 454 9.62 9.17 19.52
N PRO A 455 10.91 9.13 19.92
CA PRO A 455 12.01 9.02 18.95
C PRO A 455 11.97 7.75 18.11
N GLY A 456 11.48 6.64 18.66
CA GLY A 456 11.32 5.36 17.95
C GLY A 456 10.32 5.44 16.79
N TYR A 457 9.39 6.38 16.84
CA TYR A 457 8.45 6.64 15.76
C TYR A 457 9.15 7.16 14.48
N THR A 458 10.30 7.81 14.63
CA THR A 458 11.12 8.33 13.51
C THR A 458 12.07 7.27 12.95
N PHE A 459 12.51 6.32 13.79
CA PHE A 459 13.44 5.24 13.44
C PHE A 459 12.87 3.86 13.83
N PRO A 460 11.75 3.48 13.29
CA PRO A 460 10.97 2.35 13.79
C PRO A 460 11.63 0.98 13.55
N TRP A 461 12.56 0.87 12.60
CA TRP A 461 13.35 -0.35 12.43
C TRP A 461 14.44 -0.49 13.51
N GLY A 462 15.00 0.60 14.02
CA GLY A 462 16.20 0.54 14.86
C GLY A 462 17.30 -0.29 14.16
N PRO A 463 17.97 -1.22 14.84
CA PRO A 463 18.97 -2.11 14.25
C PRO A 463 18.38 -3.36 13.57
N ASN A 464 17.05 -3.50 13.53
CA ASN A 464 16.39 -4.79 13.25
C ASN A 464 16.17 -5.11 11.77
N PHE A 465 16.24 -4.14 10.84
CA PHE A 465 15.92 -4.35 9.43
C PHE A 465 16.72 -5.50 8.80
N PRO A 466 18.07 -5.55 8.88
CA PRO A 466 18.84 -6.65 8.26
C PRO A 466 18.44 -8.01 8.82
N GLY A 467 18.37 -8.13 10.17
CA GLY A 467 18.03 -9.38 10.81
C GLY A 467 16.59 -9.85 10.53
N THR A 468 15.63 -8.92 10.40
CA THR A 468 14.26 -9.27 10.00
C THR A 468 14.20 -9.76 8.56
N LYS A 469 14.96 -9.12 7.67
CA LYS A 469 15.05 -9.57 6.27
C LYS A 469 15.65 -10.97 6.18
N ASP A 470 16.80 -11.18 6.82
CA ASP A 470 17.47 -12.49 6.84
C ASP A 470 16.59 -13.56 7.47
N PHE A 471 15.86 -13.25 8.53
CA PHE A 471 14.90 -14.15 9.16
C PHE A 471 13.80 -14.59 8.18
N LEU A 472 13.16 -13.65 7.49
CA LEU A 472 12.13 -13.96 6.50
C LEU A 472 12.69 -14.78 5.33
N GLU A 473 13.81 -14.36 4.74
CA GLU A 473 14.37 -14.96 3.53
C GLU A 473 15.10 -16.29 3.79
N GLN A 474 15.92 -16.38 4.86
CA GLN A 474 16.79 -17.53 5.11
C GLN A 474 16.16 -18.56 6.05
N THR A 475 15.41 -18.10 7.08
CA THR A 475 14.80 -19.01 8.05
C THR A 475 13.44 -19.50 7.55
N LEU A 476 12.58 -18.59 7.10
CA LEU A 476 11.21 -18.94 6.68
C LEU A 476 11.07 -19.16 5.15
N ASN A 477 12.10 -18.89 4.36
CA ASN A 477 12.06 -18.91 2.88
C ASN A 477 10.91 -18.06 2.31
N MET A 478 10.65 -16.91 2.93
CA MET A 478 9.59 -15.96 2.54
C MET A 478 10.21 -14.70 1.91
N HIS A 479 9.71 -14.34 0.73
CA HIS A 479 10.20 -13.18 -0.03
C HIS A 479 9.08 -12.16 -0.21
N VAL A 480 9.17 -11.03 0.51
CA VAL A 480 8.23 -9.92 0.46
C VAL A 480 8.96 -8.62 0.13
N PRO A 481 8.26 -7.62 -0.45
CA PRO A 481 8.87 -6.31 -0.75
C PRO A 481 9.20 -5.52 0.52
N LEU A 482 10.39 -5.75 1.11
CA LEU A 482 10.90 -4.99 2.25
C LEU A 482 11.69 -3.76 1.81
N ASN A 483 11.62 -2.69 2.61
CA ASN A 483 12.40 -1.47 2.38
C ASN A 483 12.79 -0.82 3.71
N ALA A 484 14.09 -0.57 3.89
CA ALA A 484 14.64 0.06 5.10
C ALA A 484 14.22 1.53 5.27
N ASP A 485 13.90 2.21 4.15
CA ASP A 485 13.49 3.63 4.16
C ASP A 485 11.99 3.82 4.47
N LYS A 486 11.24 2.71 4.62
CA LYS A 486 9.82 2.72 4.99
C LYS A 486 9.65 2.21 6.40
N GLU A 487 8.63 2.70 7.08
CA GLU A 487 8.27 2.21 8.41
C GLU A 487 7.93 0.71 8.39
N PRO A 488 8.34 -0.07 9.41
CA PRO A 488 7.88 -1.43 9.58
C PRO A 488 6.39 -1.46 9.95
N VAL A 489 5.68 -2.39 9.38
CA VAL A 489 4.29 -2.71 9.77
C VAL A 489 4.36 -3.93 10.66
N ALA A 490 4.27 -3.72 11.98
CA ALA A 490 4.49 -4.79 12.95
C ALA A 490 3.81 -4.49 14.29
N PRO A 491 3.38 -5.52 15.04
CA PRO A 491 2.79 -5.39 16.37
C PRO A 491 3.86 -5.11 17.42
N MET A 492 4.31 -3.85 17.49
CA MET A 492 5.27 -3.44 18.52
C MET A 492 4.72 -3.73 19.91
N GLY A 493 5.41 -4.59 20.67
CA GLY A 493 4.92 -5.10 21.95
C GLY A 493 4.23 -6.46 21.86
N THR A 494 4.24 -7.10 20.70
CA THR A 494 3.86 -8.51 20.48
C THR A 494 2.46 -8.86 20.99
N MET A 495 1.48 -7.99 20.76
CA MET A 495 0.06 -8.23 21.09
C MET A 495 -0.80 -7.93 19.86
N PHE A 496 -1.61 -8.92 19.40
CA PHE A 496 -2.36 -8.79 18.15
C PHE A 496 -3.43 -9.88 18.00
N TRP A 497 -4.38 -9.63 17.11
CA TRP A 497 -5.31 -10.62 16.57
C TRP A 497 -4.82 -11.15 15.25
N PHE A 498 -5.03 -12.43 14.95
CA PHE A 498 -4.60 -13.02 13.68
C PHE A 498 -5.42 -14.24 13.27
N ARG A 499 -5.35 -14.54 11.95
CA ARG A 499 -5.74 -15.84 11.41
C ARG A 499 -4.54 -16.78 11.48
N PRO A 500 -4.60 -17.95 12.11
CA PRO A 500 -3.49 -18.89 12.12
C PRO A 500 -2.99 -19.27 10.72
N GLU A 501 -3.90 -19.44 9.74
CA GLU A 501 -3.52 -19.73 8.35
C GLU A 501 -2.64 -18.64 7.72
N ALA A 502 -2.82 -17.39 8.10
CA ALA A 502 -1.96 -16.29 7.64
C ALA A 502 -0.53 -16.37 8.21
N PHE A 503 -0.32 -17.17 9.25
CA PHE A 503 0.96 -17.38 9.92
C PHE A 503 1.62 -18.72 9.59
N ARG A 504 1.10 -19.43 8.58
CA ARG A 504 1.70 -20.66 8.08
C ARG A 504 3.16 -20.42 7.65
N GLY A 505 4.03 -21.37 7.92
CA GLY A 505 5.47 -21.24 7.75
C GLY A 505 6.18 -20.62 8.96
N LEU A 506 5.47 -19.87 9.81
CA LEU A 506 6.01 -19.39 11.09
C LEU A 506 5.54 -20.27 12.26
N LEU A 507 4.23 -20.57 12.37
CA LEU A 507 3.69 -21.38 13.46
C LEU A 507 4.06 -22.86 13.33
N ASP A 508 4.18 -23.37 12.11
CA ASP A 508 4.52 -24.77 11.76
C ASP A 508 5.99 -24.95 11.35
N HIS A 509 6.86 -24.02 11.74
CA HIS A 509 8.31 -24.13 11.48
C HIS A 509 9.00 -25.22 12.30
N GLY A 510 8.39 -25.65 13.40
CA GLY A 510 8.94 -26.65 14.30
C GLY A 510 9.94 -26.04 15.32
N TRP A 511 9.61 -24.89 15.85
CA TRP A 511 10.45 -24.18 16.84
C TRP A 511 10.69 -25.01 18.11
N GLU A 512 11.94 -24.92 18.60
CA GLU A 512 12.35 -25.43 19.92
C GLU A 512 12.83 -24.26 20.79
N TYR A 513 12.78 -24.43 22.14
CA TYR A 513 13.29 -23.38 23.05
C TYR A 513 14.77 -23.07 22.80
N THR A 514 15.55 -24.05 22.33
CA THR A 514 16.97 -23.92 22.00
C THR A 514 17.26 -22.96 20.86
N ASP A 515 16.29 -22.68 19.98
CA ASP A 515 16.43 -21.73 18.87
C ASP A 515 16.47 -20.27 19.36
N PHE A 516 15.94 -20.02 20.55
CA PHE A 516 15.91 -18.68 21.13
C PHE A 516 17.15 -18.42 22.00
N PRO A 517 17.62 -17.15 22.07
CA PRO A 517 18.72 -16.80 22.92
C PRO A 517 18.40 -17.01 24.41
N PRO A 518 19.40 -17.41 25.24
CA PRO A 518 19.18 -17.55 26.67
C PRO A 518 18.97 -16.17 27.35
N GLU A 519 18.31 -16.19 28.51
CA GLU A 519 18.20 -14.98 29.36
C GLU A 519 19.43 -14.86 30.30
N PRO A 520 19.88 -13.62 30.68
CA PRO A 520 19.31 -12.33 30.23
C PRO A 520 19.74 -11.97 28.80
N ASN A 521 18.77 -11.52 28.02
CA ASN A 521 18.96 -11.15 26.63
C ASN A 521 19.02 -9.62 26.43
N LYS A 522 19.58 -9.17 25.30
CA LYS A 522 19.66 -7.75 24.93
C LYS A 522 18.27 -7.12 24.81
N VAL A 523 18.22 -5.80 24.97
CA VAL A 523 16.99 -5.01 24.92
C VAL A 523 16.48 -4.83 23.48
N ASP A 524 17.38 -4.88 22.48
CA ASP A 524 17.05 -4.71 21.06
C ASP A 524 18.09 -5.41 20.18
N GLY A 525 17.79 -5.60 18.89
CA GLY A 525 18.69 -6.20 17.90
C GLY A 525 18.90 -7.70 18.08
N THR A 526 17.88 -8.44 18.50
CA THR A 526 17.95 -9.90 18.72
C THR A 526 16.92 -10.62 17.85
N LEU A 527 17.02 -11.95 17.76
CA LEU A 527 16.05 -12.79 17.06
C LEU A 527 14.60 -12.48 17.47
N LEU A 528 14.35 -12.22 18.75
CA LEU A 528 13.00 -11.91 19.24
C LEU A 528 12.44 -10.64 18.60
N HIS A 529 13.28 -9.61 18.43
CA HIS A 529 12.89 -8.37 17.77
C HIS A 529 12.76 -8.52 16.26
N PHE A 530 13.57 -9.40 15.64
CA PHE A 530 13.43 -9.72 14.22
C PHE A 530 12.08 -10.41 13.93
N ILE A 531 11.70 -11.35 14.81
CA ILE A 531 10.40 -12.04 14.74
C ILE A 531 9.25 -11.05 14.99
N GLU A 532 9.36 -10.19 16.00
CA GLU A 532 8.36 -9.14 16.27
C GLU A 532 8.12 -8.28 15.03
N ARG A 533 9.17 -7.87 14.31
CA ARG A 533 9.05 -7.10 13.07
C ARG A 533 8.50 -7.95 11.91
N ALA A 534 8.76 -9.26 11.91
CA ALA A 534 8.31 -10.17 10.86
C ALA A 534 6.80 -10.46 10.91
N TYR A 535 6.14 -10.34 12.06
CA TYR A 535 4.72 -10.66 12.22
C TYR A 535 3.78 -9.95 11.23
N GLY A 536 4.11 -8.74 10.77
CA GLY A 536 3.31 -8.05 9.75
C GLY A 536 3.59 -8.52 8.32
N TYR A 537 4.73 -9.17 8.09
CA TYR A 537 5.20 -9.59 6.76
C TYR A 537 4.96 -11.08 6.47
N VAL A 538 4.88 -11.92 7.50
CA VAL A 538 4.49 -13.34 7.34
C VAL A 538 3.10 -13.46 6.72
N PRO A 539 2.06 -12.76 7.21
CA PRO A 539 0.77 -12.72 6.52
C PRO A 539 0.88 -12.24 5.08
N GLN A 540 1.68 -11.22 4.78
CA GLN A 540 1.88 -10.74 3.42
C GLN A 540 2.41 -11.83 2.50
N ALA A 541 3.40 -12.61 2.94
CA ALA A 541 3.95 -13.73 2.19
C ALA A 541 2.88 -14.81 1.90
N ASN A 542 1.91 -14.97 2.79
CA ASN A 542 0.80 -15.90 2.67
C ASN A 542 -0.45 -15.31 2.00
N GLY A 543 -0.36 -14.12 1.41
CA GLY A 543 -1.44 -13.49 0.65
C GLY A 543 -2.49 -12.76 1.50
N TYR A 544 -2.13 -12.36 2.73
CA TYR A 544 -2.97 -11.60 3.64
C TYR A 544 -2.36 -10.23 3.94
N TYR A 545 -3.20 -9.23 4.20
CA TYR A 545 -2.73 -7.91 4.59
C TYR A 545 -2.79 -7.69 6.11
N PRO A 546 -1.88 -6.88 6.67
CA PRO A 546 -1.95 -6.41 8.03
C PRO A 546 -2.81 -5.16 8.16
N ALA A 547 -3.37 -4.91 9.36
CA ALA A 547 -4.08 -3.69 9.68
C ALA A 547 -3.79 -3.22 11.11
N TYR A 548 -3.92 -1.91 11.34
CA TYR A 548 -4.00 -1.37 12.68
C TYR A 548 -5.44 -1.28 13.15
N ILE A 549 -5.67 -1.56 14.44
CA ILE A 549 -6.97 -1.47 15.08
C ILE A 549 -6.91 -0.58 16.30
N PHE A 550 -8.00 0.17 16.50
CA PHE A 550 -8.21 1.04 17.63
C PHE A 550 -9.58 0.78 18.24
N SER A 551 -9.66 0.78 19.56
CA SER A 551 -10.96 1.04 20.17
C SER A 551 -11.34 2.52 19.97
N ASP A 552 -12.61 2.81 19.83
CA ASP A 552 -13.11 4.18 19.63
C ASP A 552 -12.69 5.12 20.78
N ARG A 553 -12.58 4.59 22.00
CA ARG A 553 -12.04 5.30 23.16
C ARG A 553 -10.56 5.63 22.98
N TYR A 554 -9.73 4.64 22.59
CA TYR A 554 -8.29 4.86 22.43
C TYR A 554 -7.99 5.74 21.20
N ALA A 555 -8.73 5.60 20.11
CA ALA A 555 -8.61 6.45 18.94
C ALA A 555 -8.70 7.95 19.27
N ARG A 556 -9.56 8.33 20.23
CA ARG A 556 -9.66 9.72 20.70
C ARG A 556 -8.37 10.19 21.37
N ILE A 557 -7.72 9.32 22.16
CA ILE A 557 -6.42 9.60 22.79
C ILE A 557 -5.36 9.76 21.72
N GLU A 558 -5.27 8.80 20.79
CA GLU A 558 -4.27 8.78 19.72
C GLU A 558 -4.36 10.02 18.82
N ILE A 559 -5.54 10.36 18.34
CA ILE A 559 -5.77 11.56 17.52
C ILE A 559 -5.35 12.83 18.24
N THR A 560 -5.64 12.93 19.54
CA THR A 560 -5.24 14.09 20.35
C THR A 560 -3.72 14.17 20.49
N ASN A 561 -3.07 13.04 20.79
CA ASN A 561 -1.62 12.97 20.94
C ASN A 561 -0.90 13.30 19.64
N LEU A 562 -1.28 12.64 18.52
CA LEU A 562 -0.71 12.92 17.20
C LEU A 562 -0.91 14.37 16.76
N SER A 563 -2.09 14.95 17.03
CA SER A 563 -2.36 16.36 16.74
C SER A 563 -1.47 17.29 17.58
N TYR A 564 -1.26 16.98 18.86
CA TYR A 564 -0.36 17.73 19.73
C TYR A 564 1.10 17.64 19.25
N GLU A 565 1.59 16.43 19.03
CA GLU A 565 2.97 16.16 18.60
C GLU A 565 3.27 16.83 17.25
N LEU A 566 2.37 16.69 16.28
CA LEU A 566 2.48 17.36 14.98
C LEU A 566 2.59 18.87 15.13
N ARG A 567 1.76 19.50 15.96
CA ARG A 567 1.81 20.94 16.22
C ARG A 567 3.14 21.38 16.84
N GLU A 568 3.65 20.60 17.81
CA GLU A 568 4.94 20.92 18.44
C GLU A 568 6.11 20.78 17.45
N VAL A 569 6.11 19.75 16.60
CA VAL A 569 7.09 19.57 15.53
C VAL A 569 7.02 20.71 14.51
N VAL A 570 5.82 21.04 14.05
CA VAL A 570 5.60 22.13 13.07
C VAL A 570 6.05 23.49 13.62
N LYS A 571 5.82 23.81 14.90
CA LYS A 571 6.32 25.05 15.54
C LYS A 571 7.86 25.18 15.43
N VAL A 572 8.58 24.06 15.43
CA VAL A 572 10.04 24.05 15.34
C VAL A 572 10.54 24.14 13.90
N ILE A 573 9.81 23.54 12.97
CA ILE A 573 10.17 23.41 11.54
C ILE A 573 9.78 24.66 10.76
N THR A 574 8.57 25.19 11.00
CA THR A 574 8.02 26.31 10.22
C THR A 574 8.44 27.66 10.79
N VAL A 575 8.72 28.59 9.88
CA VAL A 575 8.85 30.02 10.23
C VAL A 575 7.43 30.63 10.11
N PRO A 576 6.90 31.31 11.13
CA PRO A 576 5.49 31.74 11.19
C PRO A 576 4.96 32.57 10.01
N TRP A 577 5.84 33.05 9.14
CA TRP A 577 5.52 33.96 8.04
C TRP A 577 5.62 33.32 6.64
N ILE A 578 6.01 32.05 6.55
CA ILE A 578 6.13 31.36 5.26
C ILE A 578 4.88 30.49 5.10
N ARG A 579 4.04 30.85 4.13
CA ARG A 579 2.92 30.02 3.65
C ARG A 579 3.44 28.87 2.77
N GLU A 580 4.49 28.19 3.21
CA GLU A 580 4.93 26.95 2.57
C GLU A 580 4.09 25.82 3.18
N ASP A 581 3.61 24.93 2.34
CA ASP A 581 3.00 23.70 2.86
C ASP A 581 4.05 22.88 3.61
N LEU A 582 3.59 22.03 4.52
CA LEU A 582 4.45 21.19 5.35
C LEU A 582 5.40 20.34 4.50
N GLN A 583 4.94 19.95 3.32
CA GLN A 583 5.68 19.14 2.38
C GLN A 583 6.85 19.89 1.74
N GLN A 584 6.65 21.14 1.30
CA GLN A 584 7.71 22.01 0.79
C GLN A 584 8.77 22.23 1.88
N THR A 585 8.33 22.43 3.12
CA THR A 585 9.21 22.58 4.28
C THR A 585 10.03 21.29 4.53
N CYS A 586 9.40 20.11 4.48
CA CYS A 586 10.09 18.83 4.63
C CYS A 586 11.11 18.58 3.51
N ILE A 587 10.76 18.92 2.26
CA ILE A 587 11.69 18.84 1.12
C ILE A 587 12.89 19.75 1.34
N ALA A 588 12.65 21.02 1.68
CA ALA A 588 13.73 21.98 1.90
C ALA A 588 14.68 21.56 3.03
N ILE A 589 14.15 20.84 4.04
CA ILE A 589 14.96 20.25 5.12
C ILE A 589 15.78 19.06 4.61
N ALA A 590 15.15 18.17 3.84
CA ALA A 590 15.78 16.96 3.31
C ALA A 590 16.87 17.28 2.27
N GLU A 591 16.68 18.31 1.44
CA GLU A 591 17.64 18.78 0.43
C GLU A 591 18.85 19.55 1.00
N GLY A 592 19.09 19.52 2.32
CA GLY A 592 20.26 20.13 2.95
C GLY A 592 20.16 21.65 3.19
N LYS A 593 19.01 22.28 2.93
CA LYS A 593 18.72 23.67 3.36
C LYS A 593 18.58 23.78 4.88
N ARG A 594 18.82 22.69 5.58
CA ARG A 594 18.82 22.51 7.06
C ARG A 594 19.75 23.49 7.76
N PHE A 595 20.91 23.75 7.17
CA PHE A 595 21.93 24.60 7.80
C PHE A 595 21.50 26.08 7.88
N ARG A 596 20.86 26.59 6.85
CA ARG A 596 20.36 27.98 6.80
C ARG A 596 19.26 28.22 7.84
N ASN A 597 18.34 27.28 8.01
CA ASN A 597 17.23 27.39 8.96
C ASN A 597 17.72 27.20 10.41
N THR A 598 18.68 26.32 10.64
CA THR A 598 19.32 26.15 11.97
C THR A 598 20.12 27.40 12.34
N LEU A 599 20.88 27.98 11.40
CA LEU A 599 21.63 29.21 11.63
C LEU A 599 20.70 30.39 11.94
N LEU A 600 19.60 30.54 11.19
CA LEU A 600 18.58 31.57 11.42
C LEU A 600 17.91 31.40 12.81
N ARG A 601 17.71 30.15 13.27
CA ARG A 601 17.16 29.85 14.60
C ARG A 601 18.13 30.19 15.71
N VAL A 602 19.41 29.85 15.55
CA VAL A 602 20.48 30.23 16.48
C VAL A 602 20.60 31.74 16.54
N MET A 603 20.61 32.41 15.37
CA MET A 603 20.63 33.87 15.29
C MET A 603 19.43 34.54 15.97
N LYS A 604 18.20 33.99 15.80
CA LYS A 604 16.99 34.45 16.50
C LYS A 604 17.08 34.27 18.02
N ASN A 605 17.59 33.14 18.48
CA ASN A 605 17.78 32.89 19.92
C ASN A 605 18.84 33.83 20.52
N VAL A 606 19.95 34.05 19.82
CA VAL A 606 20.97 35.03 20.20
C VAL A 606 20.37 36.46 20.21
N ALA A 607 19.58 36.81 19.17
CA ALA A 607 18.93 38.11 19.07
C ALA A 607 17.92 38.38 20.20
N LYS A 608 17.22 37.36 20.70
CA LYS A 608 16.32 37.48 21.86
C LYS A 608 17.04 37.82 23.17
N HIS A 609 18.29 37.41 23.30
CA HIS A 609 19.08 37.56 24.54
C HIS A 609 20.09 38.71 24.47
N VAL A 610 20.23 39.39 23.30
CA VAL A 610 21.12 40.55 23.13
C VAL A 610 20.26 41.76 22.71
N PRO A 611 19.93 42.67 23.63
CA PRO A 611 18.97 43.75 23.39
C PRO A 611 19.27 44.72 22.24
N VAL A 612 20.55 44.82 21.82
CA VAL A 612 20.99 45.76 20.76
C VAL A 612 20.93 45.12 19.37
N LEU A 613 20.98 43.76 19.26
CA LEU A 613 21.04 43.05 17.96
C LEU A 613 19.65 42.61 17.46
N GLY A 614 18.68 42.50 18.34
CA GLY A 614 17.33 42.03 17.99
C GLY A 614 16.62 42.90 16.95
N PRO A 615 16.48 44.21 17.19
CA PRO A 615 15.82 45.12 16.25
C PRO A 615 16.52 45.23 14.89
N ALA A 616 17.86 45.26 14.87
CA ALA A 616 18.63 45.35 13.63
C ALA A 616 18.52 44.10 12.75
N LEU A 617 18.51 42.91 13.35
CA LEU A 617 18.33 41.63 12.62
C LEU A 617 16.90 41.45 12.11
N VAL A 618 15.90 41.88 12.87
CA VAL A 618 14.50 41.90 12.41
C VAL A 618 14.33 42.87 11.22
N LYS A 619 14.95 44.03 11.27
CA LYS A 619 14.90 45.02 10.19
C LYS A 619 15.61 44.50 8.92
N LEU A 620 16.76 43.84 9.06
CA LEU A 620 17.49 43.23 7.95
C LEU A 620 16.71 42.09 7.31
N HIS A 621 16.02 41.29 8.11
CA HIS A 621 15.22 40.17 7.64
C HIS A 621 13.94 40.63 6.92
N ARG A 622 13.25 41.67 7.41
CA ARG A 622 12.12 42.29 6.72
C ARG A 622 12.53 42.85 5.36
N LYS A 623 13.68 43.52 5.29
CA LYS A 623 14.22 44.08 4.03
C LYS A 623 14.58 42.99 3.01
N GLN A 624 15.04 41.80 3.44
CA GLN A 624 15.29 40.65 2.57
C GLN A 624 14.02 39.97 2.05
N LEU A 625 12.90 40.13 2.75
CA LEU A 625 11.59 39.57 2.38
C LEU A 625 10.73 40.55 1.58
N GLY A 626 11.22 41.78 1.29
CA GLY A 626 10.48 42.77 0.54
C GLY A 626 9.27 43.37 1.27
N ILE A 627 9.23 43.27 2.62
CA ILE A 627 8.15 43.79 3.45
C ILE A 627 8.49 45.24 3.80
N ASN A 628 7.68 46.19 3.33
CA ASN A 628 7.80 47.61 3.64
C ASN A 628 7.53 47.91 5.13
N GLU A 629 8.12 48.99 5.64
CA GLU A 629 8.05 49.40 7.07
C GLU A 629 6.63 49.84 7.54
N ASP A 630 5.66 49.93 6.64
CA ASP A 630 4.32 50.48 6.92
C ASP A 630 3.17 49.46 6.92
N GLU A 631 3.46 48.16 6.97
CA GLU A 631 2.46 47.09 7.17
C GLU A 631 2.74 46.31 8.50
#